data_87a4efd6a23d88b2e2d5dc88b6e75d6f
#
_entry.id   87a4efd6a23d88b2e2d5dc88b6e75d6f
#
_cell.length_a   1.000
_cell.length_b   1.000
_cell.length_c   1.000
_cell.angle_alpha   90.00
_cell.angle_beta   90.00
_cell.angle_gamma   90.00
#
_symmetry.space_group_name_H-M   'P 1'
#
loop_
_entity.id
_entity.type
_entity.pdbx_description
1 polymer ?
#
loop_
_entity_poly.entity_id
_entity_poly.type
_entity_poly.pdbx_seq_one_letter_code
_entity_poly.pdbx_strand_id
1 'polypeptide(L)'
;MKKLLLAIVFSIASILLNAVEQKLLSEKEPETLTNVRILGKTNKSPLSYLPGEEIVFTFTLDTGKDKPGDWRFHFRHGGDGLKIQNGKAPVNKPLIVKTSLTKPGFAFCEVTLHDASGKRIYSETVRPNRKKLKREIIFSAGAAVQPEKLKDCGEPADFDTFWDQQKKRLAAVPFMGKVEKKLVREYKNGYVYAISIPSAGPRPATGYLTIPKNAKAKSLPIHVSFFGYGITKQVPPPVISSRLINFQVNAHGQKLEQNEEYYKDFFKSIGGKGYAYNQKHNKDPETCFFNGMALRNLRALEYVKTLPEWNGKDLIVKGQSQGGLQTMWVTALDPAVTEAHPSIIWCCDLAGSLKQKRFGAFGRVKYTPALEYYDPVFMAKRIRKAKIVITRAGLGDYTSPPSGLAICYNNLATPEKTIKWYQGSNHTIIPPEAEIITWTAGKKVEK
;
A
#
# COMPACT_ATOMS: atom_id res chain seq x y z
N MET A 1 61.26 -17.13 6.01
CA MET A 1 60.03 -17.95 5.85
C MET A 1 58.73 -17.17 6.11
N LYS A 2 58.55 -16.38 7.19
CA LYS A 2 57.30 -15.62 7.46
C LYS A 2 56.92 -14.54 6.40
N LYS A 3 57.88 -13.87 5.76
CA LYS A 3 57.60 -12.89 4.72
C LYS A 3 57.17 -13.47 3.38
N LEU A 4 57.59 -14.70 3.07
CA LEU A 4 57.17 -15.40 1.84
C LEU A 4 55.73 -15.96 1.95
N LEU A 5 55.31 -16.40 3.14
CA LEU A 5 53.94 -16.84 3.40
C LEU A 5 52.92 -15.69 3.31
N LEU A 6 53.27 -14.48 3.77
CA LEU A 6 52.40 -13.34 3.72
C LEU A 6 52.15 -12.86 2.28
N ALA A 7 53.16 -12.92 1.41
CA ALA A 7 53.02 -12.55 -0.02
C ALA A 7 52.15 -13.53 -0.80
N ILE A 8 52.17 -14.81 -0.48
CA ILE A 8 51.32 -15.84 -1.12
C ILE A 8 49.87 -15.70 -0.70
N VAL A 9 49.56 -15.36 0.57
CA VAL A 9 48.21 -15.16 1.08
C VAL A 9 47.57 -13.90 0.45
N PHE A 10 48.33 -12.83 0.27
CA PHE A 10 47.82 -11.62 -0.44
C PHE A 10 47.59 -11.84 -1.92
N SER A 11 48.42 -12.67 -2.59
CA SER A 11 48.25 -13.03 -4.00
C SER A 11 47.00 -13.89 -4.23
N ILE A 12 46.74 -14.86 -3.37
CA ILE A 12 45.54 -15.71 -3.47
C ILE A 12 44.27 -14.94 -3.17
N ALA A 13 44.28 -14.03 -2.19
CA ALA A 13 43.14 -13.17 -1.89
C ALA A 13 42.80 -12.21 -3.05
N SER A 14 43.81 -11.65 -3.71
CA SER A 14 43.63 -10.79 -4.89
C SER A 14 43.10 -11.56 -6.11
N ILE A 15 43.52 -12.80 -6.30
CA ILE A 15 43.02 -13.67 -7.38
C ILE A 15 41.57 -14.09 -7.12
N LEU A 16 41.22 -14.39 -5.88
CA LEU A 16 39.84 -14.71 -5.49
C LEU A 16 38.91 -13.49 -5.58
N LEU A 17 39.37 -12.29 -5.17
CA LEU A 17 38.60 -11.05 -5.37
C LEU A 17 38.40 -10.76 -6.87
N ASN A 18 39.43 -10.86 -7.70
CA ASN A 18 39.28 -10.68 -9.15
C ASN A 18 38.36 -11.74 -9.80
N ALA A 19 38.40 -12.99 -9.35
CA ALA A 19 37.50 -14.03 -9.84
C ALA A 19 36.05 -13.82 -9.43
N VAL A 20 35.81 -13.29 -8.20
CA VAL A 20 34.46 -12.92 -7.73
C VAL A 20 33.98 -11.65 -8.46
N GLU A 21 34.86 -10.66 -8.65
CA GLU A 21 34.54 -9.44 -9.41
C GLU A 21 34.30 -9.77 -10.90
N GLN A 22 35.10 -10.62 -11.53
CA GLN A 22 34.85 -11.09 -12.92
C GLN A 22 33.60 -11.96 -13.02
N LYS A 23 33.24 -12.75 -12.01
CA LYS A 23 31.98 -13.50 -11.97
C LYS A 23 30.77 -12.58 -11.79
N LEU A 24 30.92 -11.48 -11.04
CA LEU A 24 29.90 -10.42 -10.92
C LEU A 24 29.80 -9.57 -12.19
N LEU A 25 30.90 -9.39 -12.92
CA LEU A 25 30.94 -8.66 -14.21
C LEU A 25 30.53 -9.52 -15.40
N SER A 26 30.52 -10.85 -15.29
CA SER A 26 30.11 -11.77 -16.36
C SER A 26 28.61 -12.09 -16.37
N GLU A 27 27.85 -11.67 -15.36
CA GLU A 27 26.39 -11.68 -15.48
C GLU A 27 25.97 -10.59 -16.45
N LYS A 28 25.72 -10.98 -17.73
CA LYS A 28 25.07 -10.10 -18.72
C LYS A 28 23.96 -9.34 -18.02
N GLU A 29 23.99 -8.00 -18.09
CA GLU A 29 22.85 -7.22 -17.61
C GLU A 29 21.57 -7.78 -18.24
N PRO A 30 20.44 -7.84 -17.49
CA PRO A 30 19.19 -8.34 -18.04
C PRO A 30 18.83 -7.50 -19.28
N GLU A 31 18.42 -8.16 -20.34
CA GLU A 31 17.95 -7.53 -21.55
C GLU A 31 16.83 -6.53 -21.22
N THR A 32 16.95 -5.31 -21.72
CA THR A 32 15.99 -4.23 -21.43
C THR A 32 15.29 -3.85 -22.72
N LEU A 33 13.98 -4.03 -22.75
CA LEU A 33 13.12 -3.82 -23.90
C LEU A 33 12.31 -2.53 -23.72
N THR A 34 11.92 -1.86 -24.81
CA THR A 34 11.30 -0.54 -24.72
C THR A 34 9.78 -0.54 -24.80
N ASN A 35 9.15 -1.44 -25.52
CA ASN A 35 7.71 -1.43 -25.73
C ASN A 35 7.05 -2.80 -25.57
N VAL A 36 7.74 -3.75 -24.96
CA VAL A 36 7.21 -5.10 -24.73
C VAL A 36 6.32 -5.13 -23.51
N ARG A 37 5.14 -5.72 -23.64
CA ARG A 37 4.17 -5.86 -22.57
C ARG A 37 3.37 -7.15 -22.71
N ILE A 38 2.90 -7.65 -21.59
CA ILE A 38 1.95 -8.76 -21.54
C ILE A 38 0.54 -8.16 -21.52
N LEU A 39 -0.30 -8.59 -22.45
CA LEU A 39 -1.72 -8.30 -22.49
C LEU A 39 -2.47 -9.48 -21.88
N GLY A 40 -3.47 -9.20 -21.04
CA GLY A 40 -4.24 -10.24 -20.39
C GLY A 40 -5.72 -9.89 -20.32
N LYS A 41 -6.58 -10.90 -20.44
CA LYS A 41 -8.04 -10.75 -20.28
C LYS A 41 -8.66 -12.00 -19.71
N THR A 42 -9.87 -11.86 -19.21
CA THR A 42 -10.76 -12.97 -18.83
C THR A 42 -11.81 -13.22 -19.92
N ASN A 43 -12.42 -14.41 -19.93
CA ASN A 43 -13.44 -14.77 -20.92
C ASN A 43 -14.74 -13.96 -20.80
N LYS A 44 -14.95 -13.27 -19.68
CA LYS A 44 -16.02 -12.27 -19.46
C LYS A 44 -15.55 -11.24 -18.43
N SER A 45 -16.40 -10.28 -18.08
CA SER A 45 -16.06 -9.28 -17.05
C SER A 45 -15.51 -9.94 -15.77
N PRO A 46 -14.33 -9.52 -15.29
CA PRO A 46 -13.63 -10.24 -14.24
C PRO A 46 -14.35 -10.29 -12.89
N LEU A 47 -15.36 -9.46 -12.66
CA LEU A 47 -16.12 -9.44 -11.41
C LEU A 47 -17.52 -10.07 -11.51
N SER A 48 -17.80 -10.89 -12.55
CA SER A 48 -19.16 -11.35 -12.87
C SER A 48 -19.35 -12.86 -12.81
N TYR A 49 -18.42 -13.63 -12.26
CA TYR A 49 -18.49 -15.07 -12.22
C TYR A 49 -19.43 -15.59 -11.12
N LEU A 50 -20.04 -16.76 -11.39
CA LEU A 50 -20.86 -17.51 -10.46
C LEU A 50 -20.09 -18.71 -9.90
N PRO A 51 -20.49 -19.26 -8.74
CA PRO A 51 -19.88 -20.46 -8.18
C PRO A 51 -19.88 -21.63 -9.17
N GLY A 52 -18.73 -22.28 -9.34
CA GLY A 52 -18.56 -23.41 -10.26
C GLY A 52 -18.30 -23.01 -11.71
N GLU A 53 -18.46 -21.75 -12.08
CA GLU A 53 -18.23 -21.29 -13.45
C GLU A 53 -16.74 -21.28 -13.81
N GLU A 54 -16.41 -21.68 -15.04
CA GLU A 54 -15.03 -21.67 -15.53
C GLU A 54 -14.53 -20.25 -15.76
N ILE A 55 -13.43 -19.89 -15.10
CA ILE A 55 -12.68 -18.67 -15.27
C ILE A 55 -11.52 -18.98 -16.23
N VAL A 56 -11.49 -18.31 -17.38
CA VAL A 56 -10.42 -18.47 -18.37
C VAL A 56 -9.61 -17.19 -18.45
N PHE A 57 -8.35 -17.24 -18.04
CA PHE A 57 -7.36 -16.19 -18.26
C PHE A 57 -6.64 -16.44 -19.57
N THR A 58 -6.56 -15.44 -20.44
CA THR A 58 -5.83 -15.50 -21.70
C THR A 58 -4.78 -14.40 -21.72
N PHE A 59 -3.53 -14.76 -22.03
CA PHE A 59 -2.41 -13.82 -22.10
C PHE A 59 -1.73 -13.91 -23.46
N THR A 60 -1.32 -12.76 -23.99
CA THR A 60 -0.52 -12.63 -25.20
C THR A 60 0.64 -11.67 -24.96
N LEU A 61 1.71 -11.80 -25.74
CA LEU A 61 2.83 -10.87 -25.73
C LEU A 61 2.64 -9.85 -26.85
N ASP A 62 2.63 -8.56 -26.49
CA ASP A 62 2.79 -7.47 -27.43
C ASP A 62 4.26 -7.05 -27.40
N THR A 63 4.97 -7.27 -28.51
CA THR A 63 6.39 -6.98 -28.63
C THR A 63 6.67 -5.60 -29.20
N GLY A 64 5.62 -4.87 -29.66
CA GLY A 64 5.78 -3.61 -30.36
C GLY A 64 6.63 -3.79 -31.62
N LYS A 65 7.80 -3.17 -31.63
CA LYS A 65 8.78 -3.28 -32.72
C LYS A 65 9.91 -4.29 -32.43
N ASP A 66 9.97 -4.81 -31.22
CA ASP A 66 11.02 -5.74 -30.81
C ASP A 66 10.73 -7.14 -31.36
N LYS A 67 11.78 -7.83 -31.82
CA LYS A 67 11.65 -9.24 -32.22
C LYS A 67 11.79 -10.12 -30.99
N PRO A 68 10.81 -11.00 -30.69
CA PRO A 68 10.96 -11.92 -29.60
C PRO A 68 12.14 -12.85 -29.83
N GLY A 69 12.99 -12.97 -28.80
CA GLY A 69 13.97 -14.06 -28.72
C GLY A 69 13.28 -15.36 -28.26
N ASP A 70 14.05 -16.33 -27.76
CA ASP A 70 13.50 -17.53 -27.13
C ASP A 70 12.97 -17.17 -25.72
N TRP A 71 11.89 -16.38 -25.71
CA TRP A 71 11.25 -15.92 -24.49
C TRP A 71 10.15 -16.87 -24.04
N ARG A 72 9.87 -16.86 -22.72
CA ARG A 72 8.85 -17.71 -22.09
C ARG A 72 8.03 -16.92 -21.10
N PHE A 73 6.74 -17.20 -21.05
CA PHE A 73 5.90 -16.86 -19.93
C PHE A 73 6.22 -17.77 -18.75
N HIS A 74 6.51 -17.18 -17.60
CA HIS A 74 6.40 -17.88 -16.32
C HIS A 74 5.12 -17.38 -15.65
N PHE A 75 4.28 -18.30 -15.20
CA PHE A 75 3.04 -17.93 -14.56
C PHE A 75 2.82 -18.68 -13.26
N ARG A 76 2.06 -18.06 -12.38
CA ARG A 76 1.48 -18.67 -11.20
C ARG A 76 0.02 -18.30 -11.11
N HIS A 77 -0.82 -19.23 -10.71
CA HIS A 77 -2.22 -18.96 -10.44
C HIS A 77 -2.70 -19.64 -9.17
N GLY A 78 -3.79 -19.15 -8.63
CA GLY A 78 -4.38 -19.61 -7.39
C GLY A 78 -5.56 -18.74 -6.99
N GLY A 79 -5.88 -18.69 -5.72
CA GLY A 79 -6.98 -17.87 -5.22
C GLY A 79 -7.52 -18.34 -3.89
N ASP A 80 -8.67 -17.80 -3.51
CA ASP A 80 -9.35 -18.17 -2.27
C ASP A 80 -9.74 -19.65 -2.27
N GLY A 81 -9.19 -20.39 -1.28
CA GLY A 81 -9.38 -21.84 -1.19
C GLY A 81 -8.59 -22.70 -2.18
N LEU A 82 -7.83 -22.10 -3.09
CA LEU A 82 -7.03 -22.80 -4.08
C LEU A 82 -5.56 -22.90 -3.67
N LYS A 83 -4.91 -23.97 -4.11
CA LYS A 83 -3.45 -24.11 -4.03
C LYS A 83 -2.80 -23.31 -5.17
N ILE A 84 -1.62 -22.74 -4.91
CA ILE A 84 -0.83 -22.10 -5.96
C ILE A 84 -0.30 -23.19 -6.90
N GLN A 85 -0.45 -22.93 -8.20
CA GLN A 85 0.15 -23.69 -9.28
C GLN A 85 1.06 -22.78 -10.09
N ASN A 86 2.17 -23.31 -10.57
CA ASN A 86 3.16 -22.59 -11.37
C ASN A 86 3.34 -23.32 -12.71
N GLY A 87 3.67 -22.56 -13.75
CA GLY A 87 3.94 -23.13 -15.06
C GLY A 87 4.78 -22.19 -15.92
N LYS A 88 5.16 -22.74 -17.08
CA LYS A 88 5.89 -22.03 -18.14
C LYS A 88 5.23 -22.31 -19.47
N ALA A 89 5.23 -21.33 -20.36
CA ALA A 89 4.67 -21.47 -21.71
C ALA A 89 5.49 -20.65 -22.72
N PRO A 90 5.56 -21.06 -23.99
CA PRO A 90 6.16 -20.24 -25.04
C PRO A 90 5.32 -18.98 -25.30
N VAL A 91 5.94 -17.92 -25.79
CA VAL A 91 5.26 -16.62 -26.05
C VAL A 91 4.65 -16.51 -27.45
N ASN A 92 4.94 -17.45 -28.35
CA ASN A 92 4.49 -17.45 -29.75
C ASN A 92 3.02 -17.85 -29.94
N LYS A 93 2.32 -18.22 -28.88
CA LYS A 93 0.89 -18.52 -28.84
C LYS A 93 0.28 -18.00 -27.53
N PRO A 94 -1.04 -17.75 -27.51
CA PRO A 94 -1.71 -17.35 -26.28
C PRO A 94 -1.52 -18.36 -25.16
N LEU A 95 -1.18 -17.88 -23.95
CA LEU A 95 -1.24 -18.68 -22.74
C LEU A 95 -2.68 -18.67 -22.22
N ILE A 96 -3.27 -19.85 -22.07
CA ILE A 96 -4.61 -20.03 -21.54
C ILE A 96 -4.50 -20.75 -20.19
N VAL A 97 -5.03 -20.14 -19.12
CA VAL A 97 -5.08 -20.71 -17.79
C VAL A 97 -6.54 -20.78 -17.34
N LYS A 98 -7.00 -21.97 -16.96
CA LYS A 98 -8.37 -22.25 -16.53
C LYS A 98 -8.42 -22.53 -15.05
N THR A 99 -9.44 -22.02 -14.38
CA THR A 99 -9.71 -22.27 -12.96
C THR A 99 -11.19 -22.07 -12.66
N SER A 100 -11.62 -22.39 -11.45
CA SER A 100 -12.97 -22.09 -10.96
C SER A 100 -12.97 -21.96 -9.45
N LEU A 101 -13.97 -21.27 -8.90
CA LEU A 101 -14.23 -21.21 -7.47
C LEU A 101 -15.66 -21.70 -7.21
N THR A 102 -15.83 -22.57 -6.24
CA THR A 102 -17.15 -23.11 -5.84
C THR A 102 -17.90 -22.24 -4.83
N LYS A 103 -17.23 -21.15 -4.35
CA LYS A 103 -17.75 -20.22 -3.34
C LYS A 103 -17.33 -18.79 -3.72
N PRO A 104 -17.99 -17.77 -3.14
CA PRO A 104 -17.55 -16.38 -3.28
C PRO A 104 -16.08 -16.22 -2.94
N GLY A 105 -15.33 -15.49 -3.79
CA GLY A 105 -13.89 -15.33 -3.64
C GLY A 105 -13.23 -14.77 -4.87
N PHE A 106 -11.90 -14.67 -4.82
CA PHE A 106 -11.06 -14.19 -5.91
C PHE A 106 -10.07 -15.27 -6.36
N ALA A 107 -9.91 -15.40 -7.68
CA ALA A 107 -8.84 -16.17 -8.32
C ALA A 107 -7.88 -15.20 -9.02
N PHE A 108 -6.62 -15.58 -9.15
CA PHE A 108 -5.60 -14.80 -9.85
C PHE A 108 -4.76 -15.65 -10.80
N CYS A 109 -4.19 -14.97 -11.79
CA CYS A 109 -3.10 -15.48 -12.60
C CYS A 109 -2.10 -14.37 -12.87
N GLU A 110 -0.89 -14.52 -12.35
CA GLU A 110 0.22 -13.60 -12.57
C GLU A 110 1.18 -14.18 -13.60
N VAL A 111 1.50 -13.40 -14.62
CA VAL A 111 2.40 -13.80 -15.73
C VAL A 111 3.55 -12.81 -15.83
N THR A 112 4.76 -13.33 -15.94
CA THR A 112 6.01 -12.58 -16.09
C THR A 112 6.78 -13.09 -17.32
N LEU A 113 7.61 -12.23 -17.91
CA LEU A 113 8.42 -12.55 -19.08
C LEU A 113 9.85 -12.93 -18.69
N HIS A 114 10.35 -14.03 -19.26
CA HIS A 114 11.69 -14.57 -19.02
C HIS A 114 12.39 -14.95 -20.33
N ASP A 115 13.72 -14.91 -20.34
CA ASP A 115 14.54 -15.43 -21.42
C ASP A 115 14.70 -16.96 -21.36
N ALA A 116 15.40 -17.54 -22.33
CA ALA A 116 15.65 -18.98 -22.41
C ALA A 116 16.36 -19.55 -21.18
N SER A 117 17.20 -18.74 -20.51
CA SER A 117 17.92 -19.14 -19.28
C SER A 117 17.03 -19.12 -18.04
N GLY A 118 15.81 -18.57 -18.14
CA GLY A 118 14.88 -18.36 -17.03
C GLY A 118 15.14 -17.05 -16.27
N LYS A 119 15.97 -16.15 -16.79
CA LYS A 119 16.20 -14.82 -16.23
C LYS A 119 15.05 -13.90 -16.61
N ARG A 120 14.57 -13.09 -15.67
CA ARG A 120 13.47 -12.15 -15.87
C ARG A 120 13.86 -11.03 -16.84
N ILE A 121 12.97 -10.71 -17.77
CA ILE A 121 13.11 -9.61 -18.72
C ILE A 121 12.40 -8.36 -18.17
N TYR A 122 13.01 -7.19 -18.39
CA TYR A 122 12.52 -5.91 -17.91
C TYR A 122 12.25 -4.96 -19.08
N SER A 123 11.28 -4.08 -18.93
CA SER A 123 11.11 -2.92 -19.79
C SER A 123 11.86 -1.71 -19.22
N GLU A 124 12.37 -0.85 -20.12
CA GLU A 124 12.97 0.42 -19.72
C GLU A 124 12.03 1.58 -20.06
N THR A 125 11.78 2.42 -19.08
CA THR A 125 11.06 3.68 -19.27
C THR A 125 11.91 4.85 -18.82
N VAL A 126 11.91 5.95 -19.59
CA VAL A 126 12.63 7.17 -19.25
C VAL A 126 11.68 8.10 -18.51
N ARG A 127 12.01 8.49 -17.27
CA ARG A 127 11.25 9.50 -16.53
C ARG A 127 11.48 10.91 -17.09
N PRO A 128 10.61 11.89 -16.78
CA PRO A 128 10.82 13.30 -17.18
C PRO A 128 12.17 13.88 -16.79
N ASN A 129 12.77 13.39 -15.67
CA ASN A 129 14.11 13.75 -15.22
C ASN A 129 15.23 12.97 -15.92
N ARG A 130 14.98 12.30 -17.04
CA ARG A 130 15.89 11.47 -17.84
C ARG A 130 16.49 10.26 -17.10
N LYS A 131 16.01 9.92 -15.91
CA LYS A 131 16.43 8.69 -15.25
C LYS A 131 15.73 7.49 -15.89
N LYS A 132 16.54 6.52 -16.33
CA LYS A 132 16.05 5.23 -16.80
C LYS A 132 15.48 4.45 -15.62
N LEU A 133 14.29 3.88 -15.79
CA LEU A 133 13.63 3.03 -14.80
C LEU A 133 13.35 1.67 -15.42
N LYS A 134 14.02 0.65 -14.91
CA LYS A 134 13.69 -0.75 -15.25
C LYS A 134 12.39 -1.15 -14.56
N ARG A 135 11.42 -1.67 -15.29
CA ARG A 135 10.15 -2.20 -14.80
C ARG A 135 10.00 -3.64 -15.23
N GLU A 136 9.47 -4.46 -14.35
CA GLU A 136 9.09 -5.83 -14.69
C GLU A 136 8.02 -5.84 -15.77
N ILE A 137 8.19 -6.74 -16.75
CA ILE A 137 7.14 -7.06 -17.72
C ILE A 137 6.26 -8.11 -17.08
N ILE A 138 5.12 -7.66 -16.55
CA ILE A 138 4.22 -8.45 -15.72
C ILE A 138 2.77 -8.06 -15.99
N PHE A 139 1.88 -9.05 -15.93
CA PHE A 139 0.43 -8.84 -15.88
C PHE A 139 -0.16 -9.69 -14.75
N SER A 140 -0.78 -9.03 -13.80
CA SER A 140 -1.37 -9.68 -12.62
C SER A 140 -2.89 -9.67 -12.75
N ALA A 141 -3.43 -10.66 -13.45
CA ALA A 141 -4.87 -10.81 -13.66
C ALA A 141 -5.58 -11.31 -12.41
N GLY A 142 -6.84 -10.90 -12.26
CA GLY A 142 -7.72 -11.46 -11.26
C GLY A 142 -9.14 -11.62 -11.78
N ALA A 143 -9.91 -12.48 -11.13
CA ALA A 143 -11.34 -12.68 -11.39
C ALA A 143 -12.07 -13.00 -10.09
N ALA A 144 -13.33 -12.62 -9.98
CA ALA A 144 -14.12 -12.78 -8.77
C ALA A 144 -15.43 -13.51 -9.00
N VAL A 145 -15.74 -14.41 -8.08
CA VAL A 145 -17.01 -15.08 -7.95
C VAL A 145 -17.80 -14.39 -6.85
N GLN A 146 -18.92 -13.76 -7.20
CA GLN A 146 -19.85 -13.09 -6.27
C GLN A 146 -19.16 -12.27 -5.16
N PRO A 147 -18.26 -11.33 -5.50
CA PRO A 147 -17.48 -10.58 -4.50
C PRO A 147 -18.35 -9.74 -3.55
N GLU A 148 -19.56 -9.38 -3.95
CA GLU A 148 -20.57 -8.70 -3.12
C GLU A 148 -21.09 -9.57 -1.97
N LYS A 149 -20.92 -10.89 -2.05
CA LYS A 149 -21.33 -11.84 -1.01
C LYS A 149 -20.24 -12.17 -0.01
N LEU A 150 -19.03 -11.65 -0.19
CA LEU A 150 -17.95 -11.84 0.76
C LEU A 150 -18.24 -11.12 2.08
N LYS A 151 -18.02 -11.82 3.18
CA LYS A 151 -18.26 -11.34 4.56
C LYS A 151 -16.98 -11.46 5.38
N ASP A 152 -16.84 -10.60 6.37
CA ASP A 152 -15.76 -10.69 7.36
C ASP A 152 -15.88 -11.91 8.28
N CYS A 153 -14.87 -12.13 9.11
CA CYS A 153 -14.79 -13.28 10.02
C CYS A 153 -15.38 -13.02 11.41
N GLY A 154 -16.09 -11.92 11.61
CA GLY A 154 -16.54 -11.43 12.93
C GLY A 154 -15.49 -10.53 13.59
N GLU A 155 -15.95 -9.45 14.20
CA GLU A 155 -15.12 -8.49 14.94
C GLU A 155 -15.04 -8.82 16.43
N PRO A 156 -14.04 -8.30 17.16
CA PRO A 156 -14.02 -8.39 18.62
C PRO A 156 -15.28 -7.79 19.25
N ALA A 157 -15.85 -8.46 20.24
CA ALA A 157 -17.09 -8.03 20.88
C ALA A 157 -16.97 -6.66 21.57
N ASP A 158 -15.78 -6.31 22.01
CA ASP A 158 -15.43 -5.06 22.71
C ASP A 158 -14.76 -4.03 21.78
N PHE A 159 -14.86 -4.18 20.46
CA PHE A 159 -14.17 -3.32 19.49
C PHE A 159 -14.41 -1.82 19.74
N ASP A 160 -15.66 -1.41 19.94
CA ASP A 160 -16.00 0.00 20.17
C ASP A 160 -15.52 0.46 21.55
N THR A 161 -15.66 -0.36 22.58
CA THR A 161 -15.16 -0.09 23.94
C THR A 161 -13.64 0.12 23.94
N PHE A 162 -12.89 -0.73 23.22
CA PHE A 162 -11.45 -0.57 23.07
C PHE A 162 -11.10 0.80 22.45
N TRP A 163 -11.73 1.17 21.33
CA TRP A 163 -11.43 2.44 20.68
C TRP A 163 -11.87 3.66 21.50
N ASP A 164 -12.95 3.56 22.27
CA ASP A 164 -13.35 4.63 23.19
C ASP A 164 -12.33 4.80 24.33
N GLN A 165 -11.76 3.71 24.83
CA GLN A 165 -10.67 3.77 25.81
C GLN A 165 -9.41 4.40 25.18
N GLN A 166 -9.05 4.02 23.96
CA GLN A 166 -7.89 4.61 23.28
C GLN A 166 -8.09 6.12 23.02
N LYS A 167 -9.27 6.55 22.63
CA LYS A 167 -9.60 7.98 22.49
C LYS A 167 -9.54 8.72 23.83
N LYS A 168 -10.04 8.15 24.93
CA LYS A 168 -9.89 8.72 26.28
C LYS A 168 -8.43 8.85 26.68
N ARG A 169 -7.61 7.82 26.42
CA ARG A 169 -6.16 7.83 26.65
C ARG A 169 -5.47 8.94 25.87
N LEU A 170 -5.87 9.17 24.60
CA LEU A 170 -5.36 10.28 23.80
C LEU A 170 -5.79 11.62 24.37
N ALA A 171 -7.06 11.81 24.70
CA ALA A 171 -7.61 13.05 25.25
C ALA A 171 -6.95 13.44 26.59
N ALA A 172 -6.49 12.48 27.40
CA ALA A 172 -5.76 12.72 28.62
C ALA A 172 -4.37 13.38 28.44
N VAL A 173 -3.88 13.46 27.17
CA VAL A 173 -2.62 14.15 26.86
C VAL A 173 -2.93 15.54 26.29
N PRO A 174 -2.77 16.63 27.04
CA PRO A 174 -3.03 17.98 26.56
C PRO A 174 -1.97 18.38 25.51
N PHE A 175 -2.40 18.97 24.40
CA PHE A 175 -1.50 19.42 23.36
C PHE A 175 -1.58 20.92 23.05
N MET A 176 -2.68 21.58 23.39
CA MET A 176 -2.82 23.02 23.20
C MET A 176 -1.75 23.77 23.99
N GLY A 177 -1.07 24.72 23.32
CA GLY A 177 0.06 25.44 23.89
C GLY A 177 1.39 24.65 23.95
N LYS A 178 1.39 23.35 23.55
CA LYS A 178 2.58 22.48 23.57
C LYS A 178 2.98 21.98 22.16
N VAL A 179 2.38 22.52 21.11
CA VAL A 179 2.69 22.17 19.75
C VAL A 179 3.96 22.92 19.31
N GLU A 180 4.97 22.16 18.90
CA GLU A 180 6.14 22.74 18.24
C GLU A 180 5.80 22.96 16.75
N LYS A 181 5.83 24.22 16.32
CA LYS A 181 5.60 24.64 14.93
C LYS A 181 6.80 25.45 14.45
N LYS A 182 7.65 24.83 13.60
CA LYS A 182 8.87 25.44 13.08
C LYS A 182 8.73 25.68 11.57
N LEU A 183 8.88 26.92 11.12
CA LEU A 183 8.99 27.25 9.70
C LEU A 183 10.26 26.61 9.13
N VAL A 184 10.12 25.77 8.09
CA VAL A 184 11.26 25.08 7.46
C VAL A 184 11.45 25.47 6.02
N ARG A 185 10.39 25.98 5.38
CA ARG A 185 10.48 26.48 4.00
C ARG A 185 9.39 27.51 3.70
N GLU A 186 9.77 28.51 2.94
CA GLU A 186 8.86 29.52 2.41
C GLU A 186 8.84 29.43 0.88
N TYR A 187 7.66 29.47 0.30
CA TYR A 187 7.42 29.54 -1.14
C TYR A 187 6.69 30.82 -1.49
N LYS A 188 6.66 31.16 -2.78
CA LYS A 188 5.88 32.34 -3.28
C LYS A 188 4.43 32.31 -2.80
N ASN A 189 3.81 31.15 -2.75
CA ASN A 189 2.38 30.94 -2.48
C ASN A 189 2.06 30.36 -1.08
N GLY A 190 3.05 30.10 -0.22
CA GLY A 190 2.76 29.57 1.13
C GLY A 190 3.98 29.15 1.94
N TYR A 191 3.71 28.59 3.10
CA TYR A 191 4.68 28.19 4.11
C TYR A 191 4.65 26.69 4.36
N VAL A 192 5.79 26.10 4.67
CA VAL A 192 5.92 24.72 5.17
C VAL A 192 6.45 24.75 6.59
N TYR A 193 5.72 24.12 7.49
CA TYR A 193 6.10 23.98 8.88
C TYR A 193 6.39 22.52 9.23
N ALA A 194 7.45 22.28 9.97
CA ALA A 194 7.65 21.03 10.69
C ALA A 194 6.82 21.12 11.99
N ILE A 195 5.96 20.13 12.21
CA ILE A 195 5.04 20.08 13.33
C ILE A 195 5.37 18.89 14.21
N SER A 196 5.32 19.10 15.54
CA SER A 196 5.41 18.07 16.57
C SER A 196 4.33 18.31 17.63
N ILE A 197 3.48 17.33 17.87
CA ILE A 197 2.29 17.43 18.69
C ILE A 197 2.36 16.34 19.78
N PRO A 198 2.25 16.64 21.07
CA PRO A 198 2.16 15.64 22.11
C PRO A 198 1.01 14.64 21.85
N SER A 199 1.30 13.34 21.98
CA SER A 199 0.35 12.26 21.72
C SER A 199 0.44 11.20 22.81
N ALA A 200 -0.54 10.31 22.90
CA ALA A 200 -0.46 9.18 23.81
C ALA A 200 0.65 8.21 23.39
N GLY A 201 1.45 7.77 24.36
CA GLY A 201 2.61 6.91 24.14
C GLY A 201 3.92 7.68 24.04
N PRO A 202 5.03 6.99 23.72
CA PRO A 202 6.39 7.57 23.87
C PRO A 202 6.79 8.53 22.75
N ARG A 203 5.98 8.70 21.72
CA ARG A 203 6.34 9.48 20.53
C ARG A 203 5.24 10.46 20.14
N PRO A 204 5.60 11.69 19.72
CA PRO A 204 4.65 12.70 19.27
C PRO A 204 4.03 12.34 17.92
N ALA A 205 2.93 12.98 17.55
CA ALA A 205 2.48 13.07 16.18
C ALA A 205 3.29 14.14 15.46
N THR A 206 3.92 13.78 14.34
CA THR A 206 4.78 14.70 13.57
C THR A 206 4.41 14.72 12.10
N GLY A 207 4.78 15.78 11.40
CA GLY A 207 4.53 15.90 9.96
C GLY A 207 4.83 17.28 9.41
N TYR A 208 4.77 17.42 8.08
CA TYR A 208 4.89 18.72 7.41
C TYR A 208 3.50 19.30 7.10
N LEU A 209 3.27 20.49 7.65
CA LEU A 209 2.07 21.27 7.43
C LEU A 209 2.35 22.37 6.41
N THR A 210 1.53 22.47 5.37
CA THR A 210 1.58 23.60 4.42
C THR A 210 0.36 24.47 4.55
N ILE A 211 0.57 25.79 4.62
CA ILE A 211 -0.49 26.80 4.69
C ILE A 211 -0.23 27.85 3.60
N PRO A 212 -1.24 28.18 2.78
CA PRO A 212 -1.16 29.26 1.79
C PRO A 212 -0.88 30.63 2.46
N LYS A 213 -0.07 31.53 1.82
CA LYS A 213 0.27 32.83 2.39
C LYS A 213 -0.92 33.73 2.70
N ASN A 214 -1.89 33.76 1.83
CA ASN A 214 -3.05 34.66 1.92
C ASN A 214 -4.33 33.94 2.38
N ALA A 215 -4.17 32.88 3.16
CA ALA A 215 -5.28 32.15 3.73
C ALA A 215 -6.07 33.02 4.71
N LYS A 216 -7.36 33.19 4.44
CA LYS A 216 -8.28 33.87 5.36
C LYS A 216 -8.79 32.89 6.40
N ALA A 217 -9.20 33.40 7.55
CA ALA A 217 -9.85 32.60 8.56
C ALA A 217 -11.09 31.90 7.97
N LYS A 218 -11.29 30.63 8.35
CA LYS A 218 -12.44 29.77 7.96
C LYS A 218 -12.67 29.66 6.43
N SER A 219 -11.59 29.66 5.62
CA SER A 219 -11.74 29.69 4.16
C SER A 219 -11.25 28.45 3.42
N LEU A 220 -10.43 27.59 4.04
CA LEU A 220 -9.75 26.53 3.33
C LEU A 220 -10.18 25.12 3.79
N PRO A 221 -10.32 24.17 2.85
CA PRO A 221 -10.38 22.77 3.18
C PRO A 221 -9.02 22.26 3.69
N ILE A 222 -9.05 21.18 4.47
CA ILE A 222 -7.85 20.49 4.92
C ILE A 222 -7.73 19.15 4.21
N HIS A 223 -6.54 18.85 3.68
CA HIS A 223 -6.13 17.54 3.24
C HIS A 223 -5.09 16.96 4.20
N VAL A 224 -5.33 15.76 4.72
CA VAL A 224 -4.36 15.00 5.50
C VAL A 224 -3.92 13.78 4.72
N SER A 225 -2.62 13.57 4.60
CA SER A 225 -2.06 12.43 3.86
C SER A 225 -1.18 11.56 4.73
N PHE A 226 -1.30 10.24 4.52
CA PHE A 226 -0.56 9.21 5.24
C PHE A 226 0.34 8.43 4.29
N PHE A 227 1.56 8.14 4.74
CA PHE A 227 2.55 7.42 3.94
C PHE A 227 2.33 5.91 3.96
N GLY A 228 2.76 5.24 2.88
CA GLY A 228 2.82 3.79 2.77
C GLY A 228 3.84 3.16 3.73
N TYR A 229 3.95 1.83 3.66
CA TYR A 229 4.92 1.09 4.48
C TYR A 229 6.35 1.50 4.15
N GLY A 230 7.13 1.72 5.17
CA GLY A 230 8.54 2.05 5.05
C GLY A 230 8.99 3.02 6.12
N ILE A 231 10.29 3.09 6.29
CA ILE A 231 10.97 3.98 7.20
C ILE A 231 11.94 4.81 6.38
N THR A 232 11.54 6.04 6.09
CA THR A 232 12.36 6.98 5.35
C THR A 232 12.36 8.34 6.04
N LYS A 233 13.44 9.07 5.87
CA LYS A 233 13.45 10.49 6.21
C LYS A 233 12.35 11.18 5.41
N GLN A 234 11.39 11.75 6.10
CA GLN A 234 10.37 12.58 5.48
C GLN A 234 11.01 13.91 5.07
N VAL A 235 10.67 14.39 3.88
CA VAL A 235 11.17 15.67 3.37
C VAL A 235 10.04 16.67 3.20
N PRO A 236 10.30 17.97 3.33
CA PRO A 236 9.30 19.00 3.10
C PRO A 236 8.69 18.90 1.69
N PRO A 237 7.37 19.09 1.53
CA PRO A 237 6.74 19.10 0.23
C PRO A 237 7.39 20.12 -0.73
N PRO A 238 7.69 19.72 -1.99
CA PRO A 238 8.35 20.63 -2.95
C PRO A 238 7.38 21.66 -3.56
N VAL A 239 6.08 21.44 -3.39
CA VAL A 239 5.01 22.30 -3.96
C VAL A 239 3.91 22.50 -2.93
N ILE A 240 3.33 23.67 -2.92
CA ILE A 240 2.20 24.06 -2.06
C ILE A 240 0.99 24.41 -2.91
N SER A 241 -0.18 23.92 -2.51
CA SER A 241 -1.46 24.37 -3.05
C SER A 241 -1.81 25.76 -2.49
N SER A 242 -2.37 26.62 -3.32
CA SER A 242 -2.94 27.90 -2.87
C SER A 242 -4.41 27.76 -2.41
N ARG A 243 -5.01 26.56 -2.53
CA ARG A 243 -6.45 26.34 -2.33
C ARG A 243 -6.80 25.47 -1.14
N LEU A 244 -5.80 24.94 -0.43
CA LEU A 244 -6.02 24.05 0.69
C LEU A 244 -4.85 24.03 1.66
N ILE A 245 -5.12 23.69 2.91
CA ILE A 245 -4.12 23.30 3.90
C ILE A 245 -3.80 21.83 3.67
N ASN A 246 -2.50 21.45 3.68
CA ASN A 246 -2.12 20.04 3.57
C ASN A 246 -1.23 19.64 4.74
N PHE A 247 -1.54 18.52 5.38
CA PHE A 247 -0.71 17.95 6.44
C PHE A 247 -0.27 16.54 6.07
N GLN A 248 1.03 16.35 5.91
CA GLN A 248 1.65 15.06 5.64
C GLN A 248 2.13 14.44 6.95
N VAL A 249 1.34 13.53 7.49
CA VAL A 249 1.58 12.92 8.81
C VAL A 249 2.64 11.84 8.73
N ASN A 250 3.59 11.85 9.68
CA ASN A 250 4.56 10.79 9.85
C ASN A 250 4.01 9.67 10.71
N ALA A 251 3.98 8.45 10.17
CA ALA A 251 3.43 7.27 10.85
C ALA A 251 4.20 6.88 12.12
N HIS A 252 5.48 7.23 12.22
CA HIS A 252 6.39 6.73 13.24
C HIS A 252 6.62 7.69 14.40
N GLY A 253 6.29 8.98 14.24
CA GLY A 253 6.56 10.01 15.25
C GLY A 253 8.04 10.37 15.35
N GLN A 254 8.79 10.30 14.23
CA GLN A 254 10.17 10.78 14.16
C GLN A 254 10.22 12.30 14.21
N LYS A 255 11.23 12.87 14.85
CA LYS A 255 11.50 14.32 14.76
C LYS A 255 11.87 14.66 13.31
N LEU A 256 11.42 15.83 12.86
CA LEU A 256 11.71 16.33 11.52
C LEU A 256 12.96 17.22 11.55
N GLU A 257 13.54 17.48 10.38
CA GLU A 257 14.71 18.36 10.22
C GLU A 257 15.94 17.93 11.06
N GLN A 258 16.13 16.61 11.24
CA GLN A 258 17.29 16.05 11.91
C GLN A 258 18.36 15.58 10.90
N ASN A 259 19.56 15.28 11.40
CA ASN A 259 20.65 14.70 10.62
C ASN A 259 20.41 13.21 10.28
N GLU A 260 21.24 12.65 9.40
CA GLU A 260 21.09 11.26 8.94
C GLU A 260 21.37 10.25 10.08
N GLU A 261 22.23 10.57 11.03
CA GLU A 261 22.54 9.71 12.17
C GLU A 261 21.33 9.53 13.07
N TYR A 262 20.62 10.62 13.41
CA TYR A 262 19.36 10.56 14.14
C TYR A 262 18.37 9.60 13.46
N TYR A 263 18.19 9.69 12.14
CA TYR A 263 17.23 8.82 11.45
C TYR A 263 17.66 7.37 11.46
N LYS A 264 18.95 7.06 11.32
CA LYS A 264 19.47 5.69 11.44
C LYS A 264 19.18 5.09 12.82
N ASP A 265 19.42 5.84 13.88
CA ASP A 265 19.21 5.37 15.25
C ASP A 265 17.73 5.28 15.58
N PHE A 266 16.94 6.27 15.18
CA PHE A 266 15.50 6.22 15.32
C PHE A 266 14.90 4.97 14.62
N PHE A 267 15.33 4.66 13.41
CA PHE A 267 14.83 3.50 12.67
C PHE A 267 15.20 2.18 13.36
N LYS A 268 16.39 2.06 13.92
CA LYS A 268 16.77 0.91 14.75
C LYS A 268 15.89 0.81 16.00
N SER A 269 15.65 1.93 16.69
CA SER A 269 14.89 1.98 17.94
C SER A 269 13.44 1.50 17.81
N ILE A 270 12.82 1.65 16.63
CA ILE A 270 11.45 1.21 16.38
C ILE A 270 11.35 -0.19 15.73
N GLY A 271 12.46 -0.92 15.60
CA GLY A 271 12.49 -2.26 15.01
C GLY A 271 12.80 -2.31 13.50
N GLY A 272 13.33 -1.22 12.94
CA GLY A 272 13.70 -1.15 11.52
C GLY A 272 12.53 -1.48 10.59
N LYS A 273 12.82 -2.10 9.46
CA LYS A 273 11.79 -2.51 8.48
C LYS A 273 10.75 -3.51 9.04
N GLY A 274 11.00 -4.08 10.22
CA GLY A 274 10.12 -5.05 10.88
C GLY A 274 9.17 -4.45 11.92
N TYR A 275 9.05 -3.14 12.03
CA TYR A 275 8.30 -2.47 13.11
C TYR A 275 6.87 -2.98 13.34
N ALA A 276 6.15 -3.36 12.29
CA ALA A 276 4.80 -3.90 12.39
C ALA A 276 4.75 -5.42 12.61
N TYR A 277 5.89 -6.11 12.54
CA TYR A 277 5.95 -7.58 12.53
C TYR A 277 6.35 -8.20 13.88
N ASN A 278 6.53 -7.40 14.93
CA ASN A 278 6.91 -7.90 16.25
C ASN A 278 5.77 -8.71 16.86
N GLN A 279 5.89 -10.04 16.82
CA GLN A 279 4.84 -10.95 17.27
C GLN A 279 4.55 -10.88 18.78
N LYS A 280 5.53 -10.47 19.62
CA LYS A 280 5.31 -10.27 21.05
C LYS A 280 4.40 -9.06 21.29
N HIS A 281 4.68 -7.94 20.61
CA HIS A 281 3.87 -6.74 20.71
C HIS A 281 2.48 -6.92 20.09
N ASN A 282 2.38 -7.71 19.00
CA ASN A 282 1.11 -7.94 18.31
C ASN A 282 0.17 -8.94 19.04
N LYS A 283 0.53 -9.44 20.23
CA LYS A 283 -0.37 -10.25 21.08
C LYS A 283 -1.36 -9.40 21.87
N ASP A 284 -1.06 -8.14 22.07
CA ASP A 284 -1.86 -7.19 22.84
C ASP A 284 -2.16 -5.97 21.95
N PRO A 285 -3.44 -5.57 21.80
CA PRO A 285 -3.80 -4.46 20.93
C PRO A 285 -3.21 -3.11 21.38
N GLU A 286 -2.92 -2.90 22.65
CA GLU A 286 -2.33 -1.65 23.14
C GLU A 286 -0.82 -1.57 22.92
N THR A 287 -0.13 -2.70 22.84
CA THR A 287 1.33 -2.75 22.65
C THR A 287 1.74 -2.90 21.19
N CYS A 288 0.83 -3.29 20.30
CA CYS A 288 1.14 -3.39 18.87
C CYS A 288 1.49 -2.01 18.28
N PHE A 289 2.37 -2.02 17.27
CA PHE A 289 2.84 -0.77 16.65
C PHE A 289 1.71 0.08 16.06
N PHE A 290 0.63 -0.57 15.62
CA PHE A 290 -0.54 0.08 15.04
C PHE A 290 -1.29 0.96 16.04
N ASN A 291 -1.29 0.62 17.35
CA ASN A 291 -1.92 1.45 18.38
C ASN A 291 -1.32 2.86 18.38
N GLY A 292 -0.01 2.95 18.57
CA GLY A 292 0.67 4.25 18.58
C GLY A 292 0.56 5.00 17.25
N MET A 293 0.53 4.27 16.11
CA MET A 293 0.28 4.88 14.80
C MET A 293 -1.10 5.53 14.71
N ALA A 294 -2.15 4.79 15.07
CA ALA A 294 -3.52 5.28 15.02
C ALA A 294 -3.73 6.50 15.94
N LEU A 295 -3.19 6.45 17.16
CA LEU A 295 -3.29 7.57 18.11
C LEU A 295 -2.55 8.83 17.60
N ARG A 296 -1.39 8.69 16.98
CA ARG A 296 -0.69 9.83 16.35
C ARG A 296 -1.49 10.41 15.18
N ASN A 297 -2.13 9.56 14.39
CA ASN A 297 -2.97 10.02 13.28
C ASN A 297 -4.20 10.78 13.77
N LEU A 298 -4.88 10.27 14.80
CA LEU A 298 -6.00 10.98 15.44
C LEU A 298 -5.56 12.33 16.03
N ARG A 299 -4.40 12.35 16.72
CA ARG A 299 -3.83 13.59 17.25
C ARG A 299 -3.52 14.61 16.15
N ALA A 300 -3.05 14.14 15.00
CA ALA A 300 -2.81 15.00 13.84
C ALA A 300 -4.12 15.64 13.33
N LEU A 301 -5.23 14.86 13.30
CA LEU A 301 -6.55 15.40 12.93
C LEU A 301 -7.08 16.38 13.97
N GLU A 302 -6.93 16.08 15.26
CA GLU A 302 -7.31 17.02 16.32
C GLU A 302 -6.61 18.37 16.15
N TYR A 303 -5.29 18.35 15.89
CA TYR A 303 -4.52 19.57 15.70
C TYR A 303 -4.95 20.37 14.47
N VAL A 304 -5.09 19.74 13.29
CA VAL A 304 -5.44 20.52 12.09
C VAL A 304 -6.83 21.14 12.18
N LYS A 305 -7.73 20.57 12.97
CA LYS A 305 -9.05 21.14 13.25
C LYS A 305 -9.00 22.41 14.11
N THR A 306 -7.87 22.72 14.75
CA THR A 306 -7.68 23.97 15.52
C THR A 306 -7.12 25.11 14.66
N LEU A 307 -6.76 24.85 13.41
CA LEU A 307 -6.20 25.89 12.54
C LEU A 307 -7.25 26.94 12.18
N PRO A 308 -6.96 28.23 12.35
CA PRO A 308 -7.93 29.29 12.13
C PRO A 308 -8.38 29.40 10.66
N GLU A 309 -7.54 28.96 9.72
CA GLU A 309 -7.81 28.98 8.29
C GLU A 309 -8.76 27.86 7.82
N TRP A 310 -8.96 26.82 8.63
CA TRP A 310 -9.88 25.72 8.31
C TRP A 310 -11.31 26.20 8.20
N ASN A 311 -12.01 25.80 7.13
CA ASN A 311 -13.39 26.22 6.87
C ASN A 311 -14.45 25.56 7.79
N GLY A 312 -14.01 24.68 8.72
CA GLY A 312 -14.88 24.03 9.71
C GLY A 312 -15.68 22.83 9.19
N LYS A 313 -15.55 22.47 7.91
CA LYS A 313 -16.36 21.39 7.30
C LYS A 313 -15.56 20.41 6.45
N ASP A 314 -14.67 20.87 5.59
CA ASP A 314 -14.02 20.01 4.61
C ASP A 314 -12.70 19.46 5.18
N LEU A 315 -12.74 18.22 5.67
CA LEU A 315 -11.59 17.44 6.17
C LEU A 315 -11.45 16.17 5.33
N ILE A 316 -10.47 16.18 4.43
CA ILE A 316 -10.25 15.13 3.44
C ILE A 316 -8.99 14.35 3.78
N VAL A 317 -9.08 13.02 3.80
CA VAL A 317 -7.96 12.16 4.17
C VAL A 317 -7.60 11.19 3.04
N LYS A 318 -6.29 10.91 2.85
CA LYS A 318 -5.83 10.01 1.78
C LYS A 318 -4.56 9.27 2.13
N GLY A 319 -4.39 8.12 1.52
CA GLY A 319 -3.16 7.33 1.65
C GLY A 319 -3.18 6.05 0.84
N GLN A 320 -1.99 5.50 0.61
CA GLN A 320 -1.79 4.29 -0.17
C GLN A 320 -1.17 3.19 0.68
N SER A 321 -1.58 1.93 0.48
CA SER A 321 -1.06 0.76 1.19
C SER A 321 -1.23 0.92 2.70
N GLN A 322 -0.17 0.94 3.52
CA GLN A 322 -0.26 1.30 4.92
C GLN A 322 -0.88 2.70 5.14
N GLY A 323 -0.68 3.63 4.22
CA GLY A 323 -1.37 4.93 4.24
C GLY A 323 -2.88 4.77 4.03
N GLY A 324 -3.31 3.83 3.20
CA GLY A 324 -4.71 3.45 3.04
C GLY A 324 -5.32 2.85 4.30
N LEU A 325 -4.57 1.99 5.00
CA LEU A 325 -4.93 1.46 6.32
C LEU A 325 -5.15 2.61 7.33
N GLN A 326 -4.20 3.55 7.41
CA GLN A 326 -4.29 4.72 8.29
C GLN A 326 -5.49 5.62 7.92
N THR A 327 -5.76 5.80 6.62
CA THR A 327 -6.92 6.53 6.12
C THR A 327 -8.23 5.91 6.62
N MET A 328 -8.35 4.57 6.59
CA MET A 328 -9.52 3.87 7.11
C MET A 328 -9.70 4.06 8.62
N TRP A 329 -8.60 3.99 9.39
CA TRP A 329 -8.66 4.20 10.84
C TRP A 329 -9.22 5.58 11.20
N VAL A 330 -8.62 6.64 10.64
CA VAL A 330 -9.03 8.00 11.01
C VAL A 330 -10.45 8.32 10.53
N THR A 331 -10.86 7.77 9.37
CA THR A 331 -12.22 7.98 8.85
C THR A 331 -13.27 7.30 9.72
N ALA A 332 -12.95 6.13 10.27
CA ALA A 332 -13.84 5.41 11.18
C ALA A 332 -13.92 6.04 12.57
N LEU A 333 -12.81 6.60 13.06
CA LEU A 333 -12.64 7.02 14.44
C LEU A 333 -12.85 8.53 14.66
N ASP A 334 -12.80 9.35 13.62
CA ASP A 334 -13.04 10.80 13.67
C ASP A 334 -14.21 11.19 12.74
N PRO A 335 -15.39 11.49 13.31
CA PRO A 335 -16.58 11.82 12.51
C PRO A 335 -16.50 13.16 11.76
N ALA A 336 -15.47 13.96 11.99
CA ALA A 336 -15.24 15.20 11.26
C ALA A 336 -14.64 14.96 9.85
N VAL A 337 -14.14 13.77 9.58
CA VAL A 337 -13.69 13.40 8.22
C VAL A 337 -14.90 13.37 7.28
N THR A 338 -14.85 14.17 6.21
CA THR A 338 -15.93 14.30 5.25
C THR A 338 -15.72 13.51 3.97
N GLU A 339 -14.46 13.30 3.58
CA GLU A 339 -14.11 12.53 2.39
C GLU A 339 -12.81 11.75 2.61
N ALA A 340 -12.74 10.51 2.12
CA ALA A 340 -11.55 9.68 2.23
C ALA A 340 -11.20 8.97 0.93
N HIS A 341 -9.89 8.96 0.61
CA HIS A 341 -9.32 8.35 -0.59
C HIS A 341 -8.28 7.28 -0.22
N PRO A 342 -8.66 6.16 0.38
CA PRO A 342 -7.75 5.04 0.58
C PRO A 342 -7.45 4.35 -0.76
N SER A 343 -6.21 3.85 -0.91
CA SER A 343 -5.75 3.15 -2.11
C SER A 343 -5.01 1.89 -1.72
N ILE A 344 -5.25 0.76 -2.41
CA ILE A 344 -4.59 -0.54 -2.13
C ILE A 344 -4.41 -0.78 -0.63
N ILE A 345 -5.52 -0.77 0.11
CA ILE A 345 -5.55 -0.77 1.58
C ILE A 345 -4.85 -2.01 2.12
N TRP A 346 -3.78 -1.82 2.90
CA TRP A 346 -3.04 -2.91 3.52
C TRP A 346 -3.75 -3.49 4.75
N CYS A 347 -3.50 -4.76 5.07
CA CYS A 347 -4.03 -5.47 6.24
C CYS A 347 -5.56 -5.61 6.31
N CYS A 348 -6.26 -5.65 5.17
CA CYS A 348 -7.67 -6.01 5.15
C CYS A 348 -7.86 -7.52 5.34
N ASP A 349 -8.83 -7.91 6.17
CA ASP A 349 -9.26 -9.30 6.39
C ASP A 349 -8.12 -10.21 6.89
N LEU A 350 -7.44 -9.76 7.96
CA LEU A 350 -6.28 -10.45 8.51
C LEU A 350 -6.59 -11.89 8.96
N ALA A 351 -7.78 -12.13 9.50
CA ALA A 351 -8.23 -13.46 9.94
C ALA A 351 -8.67 -14.37 8.77
N GLY A 352 -8.99 -13.81 7.61
CA GLY A 352 -9.63 -14.53 6.51
C GLY A 352 -8.88 -15.74 5.99
N SER A 353 -7.54 -15.69 5.97
CA SER A 353 -6.74 -16.83 5.53
C SER A 353 -6.78 -18.02 6.50
N LEU A 354 -6.93 -17.78 7.78
CA LEU A 354 -7.04 -18.83 8.80
C LEU A 354 -8.48 -19.33 8.93
N LYS A 355 -9.43 -18.40 9.09
CA LYS A 355 -10.82 -18.74 9.40
C LYS A 355 -11.64 -19.14 8.15
N GLN A 356 -11.26 -18.65 6.94
CA GLN A 356 -12.05 -18.81 5.71
C GLN A 356 -11.27 -19.39 4.53
N LYS A 357 -10.00 -19.77 4.73
CA LYS A 357 -9.08 -20.26 3.67
C LYS A 357 -8.92 -19.28 2.51
N ARG A 358 -9.13 -17.96 2.75
CA ARG A 358 -8.85 -16.95 1.76
C ARG A 358 -7.37 -16.84 1.49
N PHE A 359 -7.02 -16.51 0.26
CA PHE A 359 -5.63 -16.35 -0.09
C PHE A 359 -5.05 -15.11 0.62
N GLY A 360 -4.16 -15.33 1.58
CA GLY A 360 -3.60 -14.25 2.38
C GLY A 360 -2.56 -13.43 1.63
N ALA A 361 -2.31 -12.21 2.10
CA ALA A 361 -1.34 -11.29 1.54
C ALA A 361 0.09 -11.85 1.59
N PHE A 362 0.86 -11.63 0.52
CA PHE A 362 2.31 -11.78 0.56
C PHE A 362 2.92 -10.72 1.50
N GLY A 363 3.88 -11.13 2.34
CA GLY A 363 4.54 -10.21 3.28
C GLY A 363 3.62 -9.58 4.32
N ARG A 364 2.49 -10.23 4.64
CA ARG A 364 1.56 -9.74 5.66
C ARG A 364 2.11 -9.88 7.07
N VAL A 365 1.57 -9.06 7.96
CA VAL A 365 1.75 -9.24 9.41
C VAL A 365 1.11 -10.56 9.81
N LYS A 366 1.84 -11.37 10.61
CA LYS A 366 1.29 -12.63 11.12
C LYS A 366 0.08 -12.32 12.01
N TYR A 367 -1.05 -12.93 11.69
CA TYR A 367 -2.30 -12.73 12.39
C TYR A 367 -2.19 -13.05 13.88
N THR A 368 -2.76 -12.18 14.68
CA THR A 368 -3.15 -12.40 16.08
C THR A 368 -4.53 -11.76 16.30
N PRO A 369 -5.34 -12.21 17.28
CA PRO A 369 -6.62 -11.59 17.59
C PRO A 369 -6.51 -10.08 17.90
N ALA A 370 -5.40 -9.65 18.49
CA ALA A 370 -5.15 -8.25 18.82
C ALA A 370 -5.08 -7.33 17.58
N LEU A 371 -4.72 -7.86 16.42
CA LEU A 371 -4.68 -7.10 15.17
C LEU A 371 -6.06 -6.86 14.56
N GLU A 372 -7.09 -7.58 14.99
CA GLU A 372 -8.46 -7.39 14.51
C GLU A 372 -8.99 -6.00 14.88
N TYR A 373 -8.52 -5.39 15.97
CA TYR A 373 -8.87 -4.00 16.36
C TYR A 373 -8.40 -2.96 15.32
N TYR A 374 -7.48 -3.31 14.45
CA TYR A 374 -6.90 -2.44 13.42
C TYR A 374 -7.29 -2.83 12.00
N ASP A 375 -8.06 -3.91 11.84
CA ASP A 375 -8.44 -4.39 10.52
C ASP A 375 -9.44 -3.42 9.85
N PRO A 376 -9.13 -2.91 8.63
CA PRO A 376 -10.01 -2.01 7.89
C PRO A 376 -11.42 -2.56 7.64
N VAL A 377 -11.59 -3.88 7.61
CA VAL A 377 -12.92 -4.47 7.36
C VAL A 377 -13.88 -4.20 8.52
N PHE A 378 -13.39 -4.07 9.75
CA PHE A 378 -14.20 -3.71 10.91
C PHE A 378 -14.35 -2.19 11.04
N MET A 379 -13.29 -1.43 10.74
CA MET A 379 -13.36 0.03 10.67
C MET A 379 -14.43 0.51 9.69
N ALA A 380 -14.57 -0.14 8.55
CA ALA A 380 -15.55 0.20 7.52
C ALA A 380 -16.99 0.27 8.05
N LYS A 381 -17.38 -0.57 9.01
CA LYS A 381 -18.70 -0.58 9.64
C LYS A 381 -19.03 0.72 10.40
N ARG A 382 -18.02 1.49 10.80
CA ARG A 382 -18.15 2.76 11.54
C ARG A 382 -18.16 3.99 10.63
N ILE A 383 -17.84 3.83 9.37
CA ILE A 383 -17.85 4.93 8.39
C ILE A 383 -19.26 5.12 7.84
N ARG A 384 -20.01 6.08 8.41
CA ARG A 384 -21.44 6.29 8.14
C ARG A 384 -21.74 7.52 7.29
N LYS A 385 -20.91 8.57 7.36
CA LYS A 385 -21.16 9.88 6.74
C LYS A 385 -20.12 10.28 5.71
N ALA A 386 -18.86 9.90 5.90
CA ALA A 386 -17.80 10.29 4.99
C ALA A 386 -18.01 9.64 3.61
N LYS A 387 -17.82 10.43 2.55
CA LYS A 387 -17.70 9.91 1.19
C LYS A 387 -16.39 9.10 1.08
N ILE A 388 -16.46 7.86 0.61
CA ILE A 388 -15.32 6.97 0.44
C ILE A 388 -15.10 6.65 -1.03
N VAL A 389 -13.87 6.91 -1.50
CA VAL A 389 -13.42 6.46 -2.82
C VAL A 389 -12.18 5.60 -2.65
N ILE A 390 -12.34 4.27 -2.71
CA ILE A 390 -11.20 3.35 -2.81
C ILE A 390 -10.64 3.51 -4.23
N THR A 391 -9.59 4.35 -4.35
CA THR A 391 -9.12 4.87 -5.65
C THR A 391 -8.41 3.84 -6.50
N ARG A 392 -7.90 2.77 -5.89
CA ARG A 392 -7.24 1.67 -6.56
C ARG A 392 -7.41 0.37 -5.78
N ALA A 393 -7.90 -0.65 -6.46
CA ALA A 393 -7.98 -2.03 -6.00
C ALA A 393 -7.45 -2.92 -7.15
N GLY A 394 -6.24 -3.45 -7.04
CA GLY A 394 -5.67 -4.32 -8.06
C GLY A 394 -6.28 -5.71 -7.99
N LEU A 395 -6.82 -6.23 -9.08
CA LEU A 395 -7.39 -7.59 -9.10
C LEU A 395 -6.31 -8.68 -8.93
N GLY A 396 -5.06 -8.37 -9.25
CA GLY A 396 -3.89 -9.22 -9.01
C GLY A 396 -2.98 -8.73 -7.87
N ASP A 397 -3.45 -7.83 -7.02
CA ASP A 397 -2.69 -7.33 -5.87
C ASP A 397 -2.84 -8.25 -4.66
N TYR A 398 -1.84 -9.08 -4.41
CA TYR A 398 -1.80 -9.96 -3.24
C TYR A 398 -0.84 -9.49 -2.13
N THR A 399 -0.43 -8.22 -2.17
CA THR A 399 0.02 -7.49 -0.98
C THR A 399 -1.17 -6.89 -0.23
N SER A 400 -2.19 -6.43 -0.99
CA SER A 400 -3.51 -6.00 -0.49
C SER A 400 -4.59 -6.83 -1.18
N PRO A 401 -4.88 -8.06 -0.71
CA PRO A 401 -5.72 -9.01 -1.42
C PRO A 401 -7.09 -8.47 -1.78
N PRO A 402 -7.57 -8.69 -3.02
CA PRO A 402 -8.83 -8.14 -3.50
C PRO A 402 -10.04 -8.64 -2.70
N SER A 403 -10.01 -9.86 -2.15
CA SER A 403 -11.06 -10.37 -1.24
C SER A 403 -11.20 -9.50 0.01
N GLY A 404 -10.10 -9.11 0.63
CA GLY A 404 -10.13 -8.20 1.78
C GLY A 404 -10.64 -6.81 1.42
N LEU A 405 -10.27 -6.28 0.25
CA LEU A 405 -10.77 -5.00 -0.25
C LEU A 405 -12.29 -5.05 -0.56
N ALA A 406 -12.78 -6.15 -1.13
CA ALA A 406 -14.20 -6.36 -1.38
C ALA A 406 -15.00 -6.40 -0.07
N ILE A 407 -14.52 -7.13 0.94
CA ILE A 407 -15.16 -7.17 2.27
C ILE A 407 -15.16 -5.79 2.91
N CYS A 408 -14.03 -5.07 2.85
CA CYS A 408 -13.94 -3.71 3.34
C CYS A 408 -14.99 -2.80 2.68
N TYR A 409 -15.13 -2.85 1.35
CA TYR A 409 -16.13 -2.11 0.60
C TYR A 409 -17.57 -2.52 0.96
N ASN A 410 -17.83 -3.84 1.07
CA ASN A 410 -19.15 -4.36 1.44
C ASN A 410 -19.59 -3.85 2.83
N ASN A 411 -18.66 -3.78 3.77
CA ASN A 411 -18.90 -3.34 5.15
C ASN A 411 -19.05 -1.82 5.32
N LEU A 412 -18.68 -1.01 4.33
CA LEU A 412 -18.86 0.45 4.41
C LEU A 412 -20.32 0.81 4.64
N ALA A 413 -20.60 1.45 5.77
CA ALA A 413 -21.96 1.84 6.15
C ALA A 413 -22.43 3.14 5.49
N THR A 414 -21.53 3.92 4.88
CA THR A 414 -21.88 5.14 4.14
C THR A 414 -22.56 4.80 2.81
N PRO A 415 -23.59 5.57 2.39
CA PRO A 415 -24.20 5.43 1.07
C PRO A 415 -23.29 5.98 -0.06
N GLU A 416 -22.36 6.88 0.25
CA GLU A 416 -21.45 7.50 -0.71
C GLU A 416 -20.13 6.74 -0.77
N LYS A 417 -20.16 5.55 -1.40
CA LYS A 417 -18.99 4.70 -1.54
C LYS A 417 -18.71 4.31 -2.98
N THR A 418 -17.44 4.32 -3.35
CA THR A 418 -16.94 3.92 -4.67
C THR A 418 -15.67 3.09 -4.50
N ILE A 419 -15.52 2.05 -5.32
CA ILE A 419 -14.26 1.32 -5.47
C ILE A 419 -13.92 1.18 -6.95
N LYS A 420 -12.64 1.42 -7.30
CA LYS A 420 -12.12 1.24 -8.66
C LYS A 420 -11.21 0.03 -8.72
N TRP A 421 -11.66 -0.99 -9.44
CA TRP A 421 -10.93 -2.23 -9.68
C TRP A 421 -10.08 -2.11 -10.94
N TYR A 422 -8.84 -2.59 -10.88
CA TYR A 422 -7.88 -2.53 -11.98
C TYR A 422 -7.44 -3.93 -12.38
N GLN A 423 -7.83 -4.37 -13.58
CA GLN A 423 -7.37 -5.65 -14.13
C GLN A 423 -5.89 -5.56 -14.54
N GLY A 424 -5.14 -6.62 -14.30
CA GLY A 424 -3.71 -6.68 -14.58
C GLY A 424 -2.81 -5.95 -13.58
N SER A 425 -3.40 -5.25 -12.60
CA SER A 425 -2.67 -4.47 -11.60
C SER A 425 -2.28 -5.31 -10.40
N ASN A 426 -1.04 -5.15 -9.94
CA ASN A 426 -0.58 -5.59 -8.64
C ASN A 426 -0.32 -4.39 -7.70
N HIS A 427 0.38 -4.60 -6.59
CA HIS A 427 0.63 -3.54 -5.60
C HIS A 427 1.42 -2.35 -6.13
N THR A 428 2.34 -2.57 -7.07
CA THR A 428 3.28 -1.56 -7.56
C THR A 428 3.01 -1.13 -9.01
N ILE A 429 2.49 -2.03 -9.83
CA ILE A 429 2.35 -1.84 -11.28
C ILE A 429 0.88 -1.79 -11.66
N ILE A 430 0.51 -0.77 -12.44
CA ILE A 430 -0.74 -0.68 -13.19
C ILE A 430 -0.36 -0.71 -14.66
N PRO A 431 -0.82 -1.68 -15.45
CA PRO A 431 -0.62 -1.67 -16.89
C PRO A 431 -1.27 -0.42 -17.50
N PRO A 432 -0.69 0.20 -18.55
CA PRO A 432 -1.27 1.38 -19.19
C PRO A 432 -2.69 1.15 -19.71
N GLU A 433 -2.97 -0.04 -20.20
CA GLU A 433 -4.25 -0.52 -20.75
C GLU A 433 -5.11 -1.28 -19.73
N ALA A 434 -4.89 -1.07 -18.43
CA ALA A 434 -5.68 -1.73 -17.39
C ALA A 434 -7.18 -1.44 -17.55
N GLU A 435 -7.99 -2.47 -17.68
CA GLU A 435 -9.44 -2.36 -17.58
C GLU A 435 -9.80 -1.86 -16.17
N ILE A 436 -10.61 -0.79 -16.10
CA ILE A 436 -11.06 -0.20 -14.85
C ILE A 436 -12.55 -0.44 -14.69
N ILE A 437 -12.92 -1.19 -13.64
CA ILE A 437 -14.30 -1.45 -13.30
C ILE A 437 -14.64 -0.66 -12.04
N THR A 438 -15.67 0.16 -12.10
CA THR A 438 -16.09 1.00 -10.98
C THR A 438 -17.39 0.49 -10.37
N TRP A 439 -17.37 0.27 -9.05
CA TRP A 439 -18.59 0.05 -8.27
C TRP A 439 -18.92 1.31 -7.47
N THR A 440 -20.17 1.72 -7.52
CA THR A 440 -20.69 2.86 -6.76
C THR A 440 -21.94 2.41 -6.02
N ALA A 441 -21.98 2.61 -4.70
CA ALA A 441 -23.11 2.23 -3.84
C ALA A 441 -23.63 0.80 -4.10
N GLY A 442 -22.71 -0.15 -4.31
CA GLY A 442 -23.05 -1.56 -4.59
C GLY A 442 -23.52 -1.86 -6.01
N LYS A 443 -23.59 -0.86 -6.90
CA LYS A 443 -23.90 -1.06 -8.33
C LYS A 443 -22.62 -1.12 -9.15
N LYS A 444 -22.57 -2.06 -10.09
CA LYS A 444 -21.52 -2.13 -11.09
C LYS A 444 -21.80 -1.07 -12.16
N VAL A 445 -20.86 -0.19 -12.40
CA VAL A 445 -20.88 0.74 -13.53
C VAL A 445 -19.81 0.26 -14.51
N GLU A 446 -20.24 -0.33 -15.62
CA GLU A 446 -19.37 -0.62 -16.77
C GLU A 446 -19.27 0.69 -17.60
N LYS A 447 -18.05 1.09 -17.91
CA LYS A 447 -17.79 2.11 -18.95
C LYS A 447 -17.28 1.43 -20.18
#